data_d70a1306e07cf3c09670a831d03e12dd
#
_entry.id   d70a1306e07cf3c09670a831d03e12dd
#
_cell.length_a   1.000
_cell.length_b   1.000
_cell.length_c   1.000
_cell.angle_alpha   90.00
_cell.angle_beta   90.00
_cell.angle_gamma   90.00
#
_symmetry.space_group_name_H-M   'P 1'
#
loop_
_entity.id
_entity.type
_entity.pdbx_description
1 polymer ?
#
loop_
_entity_poly.entity_id
_entity_poly.type
_entity_poly.pdbx_seq_one_letter_code
_entity_poly.pdbx_strand_id
1 'polypeptide(L)'
;DTSRTIRGRFTTCELVRREELTEDLIKFWIKPAQPFSFEPGQYCTIGVDGIERPYSIVSSPDEKEIELFIEVVPVAEGGHLTPLLDHLEVGAEMTLRPRAKGIFVLQAQFKHHIFVGTVTGVVPYLSILRKFLNDPEWPEPQEGITRDDYTFDVLEGASYLDEFGYDEELTQIAREHDFVKFYPSVSRPTEARNDPWAGAEGRINTLVENYV
;
A
#
# COMPACT_ATOMS: atom_id res chain seq x y z
N ASP A 1 36.71 -7.40 11.70
CA ASP A 1 36.19 -6.68 10.54
C ASP A 1 34.64 -6.62 10.51
N THR A 2 34.08 -6.19 11.64
CA THR A 2 32.63 -6.14 11.89
C THR A 2 31.95 -5.07 11.03
N SER A 3 32.65 -3.97 10.73
CA SER A 3 32.10 -2.86 9.94
C SER A 3 31.87 -3.21 8.46
N ARG A 4 32.61 -4.17 7.89
CA ARG A 4 32.41 -4.61 6.50
C ARG A 4 31.20 -5.54 6.35
N THR A 5 30.89 -6.31 7.39
CA THR A 5 29.72 -7.21 7.43
C THR A 5 28.42 -6.45 7.63
N ILE A 6 28.47 -5.29 8.30
CA ILE A 6 27.29 -4.43 8.52
C ILE A 6 26.93 -3.68 7.21
N ARG A 7 27.91 -3.18 6.46
CA ARG A 7 27.68 -2.46 5.20
C ARG A 7 26.99 -3.27 4.10
N GLY A 8 27.05 -4.61 4.13
CA GLY A 8 26.34 -5.47 3.18
C GLY A 8 24.90 -5.81 3.56
N ARG A 9 24.43 -5.38 4.75
CA ARG A 9 23.08 -5.68 5.24
C ARG A 9 22.06 -4.56 5.02
N PHE A 10 22.53 -3.35 4.75
CA PHE A 10 21.70 -2.18 4.57
C PHE A 10 22.15 -1.39 3.35
N THR A 11 21.19 -0.81 2.69
CA THR A 11 21.36 0.33 1.80
C THR A 11 20.63 1.50 2.44
N THR A 12 20.67 2.68 1.82
CA THR A 12 19.91 3.84 2.27
C THR A 12 18.86 4.24 1.25
N CYS A 13 17.91 5.03 1.68
CA CYS A 13 16.96 5.72 0.85
C CYS A 13 16.72 7.13 1.39
N GLU A 14 16.37 8.04 0.51
CA GLU A 14 16.03 9.43 0.83
C GLU A 14 14.53 9.61 0.80
N LEU A 15 13.96 10.32 1.78
CA LEU A 15 12.58 10.78 1.73
C LEU A 15 12.50 11.96 0.75
N VAL A 16 11.89 11.75 -0.41
CA VAL A 16 11.82 12.77 -1.47
C VAL A 16 10.49 13.52 -1.51
N ARG A 17 9.45 12.95 -0.93
CA ARG A 17 8.13 13.58 -0.77
C ARG A 17 7.42 12.99 0.43
N ARG A 18 6.64 13.82 1.14
CA ARG A 18 5.68 13.38 2.16
C ARG A 18 4.36 14.12 1.98
N GLU A 19 3.29 13.50 2.41
CA GLU A 19 1.94 14.05 2.40
C GLU A 19 1.20 13.55 3.64
N GLU A 20 0.70 14.48 4.44
CA GLU A 20 -0.13 14.17 5.62
C GLU A 20 -1.58 14.05 5.16
N LEU A 21 -2.20 12.93 5.44
CA LEU A 21 -3.61 12.70 5.14
C LEU A 21 -4.48 13.04 6.35
N THR A 22 -4.10 12.53 7.51
CA THR A 22 -4.68 12.81 8.83
C THR A 22 -3.55 13.00 9.85
N GLU A 23 -3.89 13.21 11.13
CA GLU A 23 -2.87 13.32 12.20
C GLU A 23 -2.03 12.04 12.35
N ASP A 24 -2.60 10.89 11.94
CA ASP A 24 -2.00 9.57 12.13
C ASP A 24 -1.76 8.80 10.81
N LEU A 25 -2.07 9.39 9.65
CA LEU A 25 -1.85 8.77 8.34
C LEU A 25 -1.00 9.65 7.44
N ILE A 26 0.12 9.11 6.99
CA ILE A 26 1.07 9.80 6.12
C ILE A 26 1.45 8.95 4.91
N LYS A 27 1.68 9.61 3.78
CA LYS A 27 2.27 9.01 2.59
C LYS A 27 3.72 9.45 2.44
N PHE A 28 4.60 8.52 2.19
CA PHE A 28 6.00 8.75 1.91
C PHE A 28 6.36 8.27 0.52
N TRP A 29 7.17 9.06 -0.19
CA TRP A 29 7.89 8.62 -1.39
C TRP A 29 9.37 8.62 -1.07
N ILE A 30 9.98 7.46 -1.19
CA ILE A 30 11.40 7.27 -0.90
C ILE A 30 12.14 6.87 -2.16
N LYS A 31 13.36 7.37 -2.28
CA LYS A 31 14.26 7.07 -3.38
C LYS A 31 15.42 6.21 -2.89
N PRO A 32 15.49 4.94 -3.27
CA PRO A 32 16.61 4.06 -2.93
C PRO A 32 17.93 4.59 -3.49
N ALA A 33 19.01 4.51 -2.70
CA ALA A 33 20.36 4.86 -3.15
C ALA A 33 20.96 3.82 -4.12
N GLN A 34 20.40 2.61 -4.15
CA GLN A 34 20.78 1.52 -5.03
C GLN A 34 19.55 0.96 -5.73
N PRO A 35 19.68 0.31 -6.89
CA PRO A 35 18.56 -0.36 -7.55
C PRO A 35 17.83 -1.28 -6.57
N PHE A 36 16.52 -1.12 -6.49
CA PHE A 36 15.65 -1.90 -5.62
C PHE A 36 14.52 -2.51 -6.46
N SER A 37 14.44 -3.83 -6.48
CA SER A 37 13.42 -4.56 -7.21
C SER A 37 12.47 -5.28 -6.26
N PHE A 38 11.21 -5.35 -6.65
CA PHE A 38 10.16 -6.03 -5.90
C PHE A 38 9.07 -6.54 -6.84
N GLU A 39 8.27 -7.48 -6.35
CA GLU A 39 7.04 -7.88 -7.01
C GLU A 39 5.86 -7.11 -6.42
N PRO A 40 4.84 -6.75 -7.22
CA PRO A 40 3.65 -6.07 -6.72
C PRO A 40 3.00 -6.84 -5.57
N GLY A 41 2.71 -6.13 -4.47
CA GLY A 41 2.16 -6.71 -3.25
C GLY A 41 3.20 -7.00 -2.16
N GLN A 42 4.50 -6.96 -2.48
CA GLN A 42 5.57 -7.12 -1.50
C GLN A 42 5.75 -5.87 -0.61
N TYR A 43 6.57 -6.02 0.42
CA TYR A 43 6.95 -4.95 1.33
C TYR A 43 8.47 -4.71 1.33
N CYS A 44 8.86 -3.49 1.62
CA CYS A 44 10.23 -3.12 1.98
C CYS A 44 10.37 -2.97 3.49
N THR A 45 11.60 -2.98 3.98
CA THR A 45 11.91 -2.71 5.39
C THR A 45 12.76 -1.46 5.47
N ILE A 46 12.23 -0.41 6.08
CA ILE A 46 12.92 0.86 6.33
C ILE A 46 13.22 1.03 7.82
N GLY A 47 14.16 1.91 8.13
CA GLY A 47 14.52 2.17 9.52
C GLY A 47 15.18 3.52 9.77
N VAL A 48 15.03 3.97 11.01
CA VAL A 48 15.64 5.18 11.57
C VAL A 48 16.21 4.82 12.94
N ASP A 49 17.39 5.33 13.26
CA ASP A 49 18.05 5.14 14.55
C ASP A 49 18.17 3.68 15.03
N GLY A 50 18.35 2.77 14.07
CA GLY A 50 18.48 1.34 14.33
C GLY A 50 17.16 0.59 14.57
N ILE A 51 16.03 1.26 14.51
CA ILE A 51 14.70 0.67 14.58
C ILE A 51 14.19 0.47 13.16
N GLU A 52 13.81 -0.77 12.81
CA GLU A 52 13.33 -1.12 11.48
C GLU A 52 11.93 -1.73 11.53
N ARG A 53 11.11 -1.45 10.51
CA ARG A 53 9.80 -2.08 10.33
C ARG A 53 9.50 -2.31 8.85
N PRO A 54 8.72 -3.36 8.54
CA PRO A 54 8.22 -3.62 7.20
C PRO A 54 7.04 -2.71 6.86
N TYR A 55 7.00 -2.25 5.61
CA TYR A 55 5.88 -1.50 5.04
C TYR A 55 5.57 -2.02 3.64
N SER A 56 4.32 -2.33 3.38
CA SER A 56 3.86 -2.70 2.04
C SER A 56 4.10 -1.55 1.06
N ILE A 57 4.47 -1.90 -0.16
CA ILE A 57 4.80 -0.93 -1.21
C ILE A 57 3.53 -0.63 -2.01
N VAL A 58 3.22 0.65 -2.17
CA VAL A 58 2.08 1.15 -2.97
C VAL A 58 2.43 1.21 -4.45
N SER A 59 3.66 1.66 -4.75
CA SER A 59 4.14 1.84 -6.12
C SER A 59 4.08 0.55 -6.93
N SER A 60 3.91 0.70 -8.25
CA SER A 60 4.29 -0.34 -9.21
C SER A 60 5.83 -0.45 -9.28
N PRO A 61 6.39 -1.64 -9.56
CA PRO A 61 7.83 -1.79 -9.80
C PRO A 61 8.40 -0.92 -10.92
N ASP A 62 7.53 -0.40 -11.80
CA ASP A 62 7.92 0.46 -12.92
C ASP A 62 8.07 1.93 -12.52
N GLU A 63 7.65 2.28 -11.31
CA GLU A 63 7.77 3.64 -10.77
C GLU A 63 9.18 3.89 -10.23
N LYS A 64 9.61 5.17 -10.28
CA LYS A 64 10.98 5.55 -9.87
C LYS A 64 11.17 5.61 -8.36
N GLU A 65 10.11 5.88 -7.65
CA GLU A 65 10.08 6.08 -6.21
C GLU A 65 9.22 4.99 -5.57
N ILE A 66 9.59 4.62 -4.36
CA ILE A 66 8.79 3.70 -3.55
C ILE A 66 7.82 4.54 -2.73
N GLU A 67 6.54 4.35 -2.97
CA GLU A 67 5.47 4.97 -2.20
C GLU A 67 5.05 4.05 -1.05
N LEU A 68 4.93 4.62 0.13
CA LEU A 68 4.50 3.95 1.36
C LEU A 68 3.32 4.69 1.96
N PHE A 69 2.37 3.97 2.53
CA PHE A 69 1.26 4.52 3.30
C PHE A 69 1.38 4.03 4.74
N ILE A 70 1.56 4.95 5.67
CA ILE A 70 2.04 4.69 7.02
C ILE A 70 1.03 5.22 8.02
N GLU A 71 0.62 4.35 8.95
CA GLU A 71 -0.10 4.75 10.15
C GLU A 71 0.90 5.07 11.25
N VAL A 72 0.79 6.27 11.80
CA VAL A 72 1.62 6.76 12.91
C VAL A 72 1.03 6.25 14.21
N VAL A 73 1.70 5.28 14.81
CA VAL A 73 1.32 4.73 16.12
C VAL A 73 2.08 5.49 17.21
N PRO A 74 1.42 6.16 18.15
CA PRO A 74 2.08 6.89 19.24
C PRO A 74 2.93 5.97 20.12
N VAL A 75 3.97 6.52 20.75
CA VAL A 75 4.82 5.78 21.70
C VAL A 75 4.01 5.17 22.86
N ALA A 76 2.99 5.88 23.34
CA ALA A 76 2.11 5.41 24.40
C ALA A 76 1.30 4.16 24.01
N GLU A 77 1.10 3.94 22.71
CA GLU A 77 0.39 2.80 22.12
C GLU A 77 1.35 1.71 21.58
N GLY A 78 2.65 1.85 21.88
CA GLY A 78 3.68 0.89 21.48
C GLY A 78 4.36 1.17 20.14
N GLY A 79 4.14 2.34 19.55
CA GLY A 79 4.86 2.80 18.37
C GLY A 79 6.34 3.05 18.68
N HIS A 80 7.23 2.57 17.83
CA HIS A 80 8.68 2.77 18.00
C HIS A 80 9.29 3.47 16.80
N LEU A 81 9.01 3.02 15.58
CA LEU A 81 9.53 3.62 14.35
C LEU A 81 8.64 4.75 13.85
N THR A 82 7.33 4.55 13.85
CA THR A 82 6.40 5.52 13.25
C THR A 82 6.45 6.91 13.86
N PRO A 83 6.66 7.10 15.19
CA PRO A 83 6.89 8.43 15.74
C PRO A 83 8.18 9.10 15.23
N LEU A 84 9.22 8.31 14.91
CA LEU A 84 10.44 8.84 14.30
C LEU A 84 10.21 9.24 12.84
N LEU A 85 9.44 8.43 12.09
CA LEU A 85 9.07 8.72 10.71
C LEU A 85 8.23 10.00 10.61
N ASP A 86 7.32 10.20 11.56
CA ASP A 86 6.45 11.38 11.61
C ASP A 86 7.24 12.71 11.69
N HIS A 87 8.41 12.69 12.32
CA HIS A 87 9.29 13.85 12.45
C HIS A 87 10.27 14.03 11.29
N LEU A 88 10.29 13.13 10.30
CA LEU A 88 11.21 13.25 9.17
C LEU A 88 10.74 14.32 8.19
N GLU A 89 11.69 15.12 7.73
CA GLU A 89 11.48 16.09 6.66
C GLU A 89 12.01 15.54 5.32
N VAL A 90 11.53 16.10 4.22
CA VAL A 90 12.05 15.81 2.89
C VAL A 90 13.56 16.06 2.85
N GLY A 91 14.31 15.12 2.29
CA GLY A 91 15.77 15.07 2.30
C GLY A 91 16.36 14.19 3.41
N ALA A 92 15.54 13.70 4.34
CA ALA A 92 16.03 12.79 5.38
C ALA A 92 16.46 11.44 4.80
N GLU A 93 17.58 10.91 5.32
CA GLU A 93 18.09 9.59 4.96
C GLU A 93 17.59 8.54 5.97
N MET A 94 17.15 7.41 5.43
CA MET A 94 16.73 6.23 6.19
C MET A 94 17.51 5.00 5.73
N THR A 95 17.58 3.97 6.59
CA THR A 95 18.03 2.65 6.17
C THR A 95 16.95 1.94 5.36
N LEU A 96 17.38 1.19 4.36
CA LEU A 96 16.53 0.32 3.54
C LEU A 96 17.18 -1.07 3.48
N ARG A 97 16.43 -2.12 3.77
CA ARG A 97 16.91 -3.49 3.52
C ARG A 97 17.04 -3.71 2.01
N PRO A 98 18.12 -4.36 1.52
CA PRO A 98 18.40 -4.43 0.09
C PRO A 98 17.44 -5.30 -0.72
N ARG A 99 16.53 -6.00 -0.08
CA ARG A 99 15.57 -6.90 -0.73
C ARG A 99 14.16 -6.69 -0.18
N ALA A 100 13.21 -6.58 -1.09
CA ALA A 100 11.80 -6.72 -0.77
C ALA A 100 11.49 -8.13 -0.27
N LYS A 101 10.41 -8.26 0.48
CA LYS A 101 9.93 -9.52 1.03
C LYS A 101 8.40 -9.58 0.97
N GLY A 102 7.86 -10.73 1.32
CA GLY A 102 6.43 -11.00 1.33
C GLY A 102 6.03 -11.97 0.24
N ILE A 103 5.00 -12.74 0.55
CA ILE A 103 4.42 -13.75 -0.33
C ILE A 103 3.04 -13.33 -0.86
N PHE A 104 2.60 -12.12 -0.47
CA PHE A 104 1.36 -11.54 -0.96
C PHE A 104 1.61 -10.93 -2.33
N VAL A 105 1.48 -11.77 -3.35
CA VAL A 105 1.66 -11.41 -4.76
C VAL A 105 0.46 -11.94 -5.55
N LEU A 106 0.25 -11.39 -6.75
CA LEU A 106 -0.84 -11.84 -7.61
C LEU A 106 -0.74 -13.35 -7.88
N GLN A 107 -1.83 -14.06 -7.63
CA GLN A 107 -1.95 -15.49 -7.93
C GLN A 107 -2.51 -15.66 -9.35
N ALA A 108 -1.65 -15.53 -10.35
CA ALA A 108 -2.01 -15.41 -11.75
C ALA A 108 -2.80 -16.63 -12.32
N GLN A 109 -2.82 -17.77 -11.61
CA GLN A 109 -3.64 -18.92 -11.95
C GLN A 109 -5.14 -18.76 -11.68
N PHE A 110 -5.54 -17.69 -10.98
CA PHE A 110 -6.94 -17.36 -10.73
C PHE A 110 -7.35 -16.13 -11.55
N LYS A 111 -8.57 -16.15 -12.09
CA LYS A 111 -9.12 -15.09 -12.93
C LYS A 111 -9.75 -13.96 -12.12
N HIS A 112 -10.38 -14.30 -10.98
CA HIS A 112 -11.09 -13.36 -10.14
C HIS A 112 -10.34 -13.16 -8.82
N HIS A 113 -9.99 -11.92 -8.52
CA HIS A 113 -9.28 -11.53 -7.32
C HIS A 113 -10.16 -10.62 -6.45
N ILE A 114 -10.32 -11.01 -5.20
CA ILE A 114 -11.06 -10.25 -4.21
C ILE A 114 -10.07 -9.75 -3.17
N PHE A 115 -9.90 -8.44 -3.11
CA PHE A 115 -8.99 -7.73 -2.22
C PHE A 115 -9.79 -7.10 -1.09
N VAL A 116 -9.56 -7.52 0.14
CA VAL A 116 -10.26 -7.01 1.32
C VAL A 116 -9.24 -6.42 2.29
N GLY A 117 -9.35 -5.14 2.58
CA GLY A 117 -8.45 -4.45 3.47
C GLY A 117 -9.09 -3.28 4.21
N THR A 118 -8.36 -2.76 5.18
CA THR A 118 -8.75 -1.55 5.89
C THR A 118 -7.59 -0.56 5.86
N VAL A 119 -7.88 0.70 5.54
CA VAL A 119 -6.95 1.82 5.54
C VAL A 119 -5.62 1.45 4.83
N THR A 120 -4.52 1.28 5.56
CA THR A 120 -3.21 0.90 4.98
C THR A 120 -3.19 -0.51 4.38
N GLY A 121 -4.18 -1.35 4.66
CA GLY A 121 -4.32 -2.69 4.09
C GLY A 121 -4.62 -2.73 2.59
N VAL A 122 -5.03 -1.61 1.99
CA VAL A 122 -5.26 -1.50 0.54
C VAL A 122 -3.96 -1.43 -0.27
N VAL A 123 -2.86 -1.10 0.36
CA VAL A 123 -1.56 -0.83 -0.27
C VAL A 123 -1.07 -1.91 -1.24
N PRO A 124 -1.00 -3.20 -0.85
CA PRO A 124 -0.54 -4.24 -1.78
C PRO A 124 -1.44 -4.41 -3.00
N TYR A 125 -2.73 -4.09 -2.88
CA TYR A 125 -3.69 -4.17 -3.98
C TYR A 125 -3.43 -3.09 -5.03
N LEU A 126 -3.12 -1.88 -4.57
CA LEU A 126 -2.75 -0.78 -5.47
C LEU A 126 -1.48 -1.08 -6.25
N SER A 127 -0.45 -1.62 -5.59
CA SER A 127 0.77 -2.04 -6.27
C SER A 127 0.47 -3.04 -7.40
N ILE A 128 -0.39 -4.02 -7.14
CA ILE A 128 -0.83 -5.02 -8.13
C ILE A 128 -1.63 -4.36 -9.25
N LEU A 129 -2.61 -3.52 -8.93
CA LEU A 129 -3.45 -2.85 -9.93
C LEU A 129 -2.64 -1.88 -10.80
N ARG A 130 -1.77 -1.06 -10.21
CA ARG A 130 -0.89 -0.16 -10.95
C ARG A 130 0.02 -0.94 -11.90
N LYS A 131 0.62 -2.06 -11.45
CA LYS A 131 1.42 -2.92 -12.33
C LYS A 131 0.58 -3.51 -13.45
N PHE A 132 -0.61 -4.03 -13.13
CA PHE A 132 -1.52 -4.59 -14.13
C PHE A 132 -1.92 -3.54 -15.18
N LEU A 133 -2.17 -2.31 -14.80
CA LEU A 133 -2.56 -1.24 -15.72
C LEU A 133 -1.38 -0.74 -16.58
N ASN A 134 -0.19 -0.64 -15.99
CA ASN A 134 0.99 -0.04 -16.62
C ASN A 134 1.77 -0.99 -17.52
N ASP A 135 1.67 -2.31 -17.29
CA ASP A 135 2.40 -3.32 -18.05
C ASP A 135 1.45 -4.31 -18.72
N PRO A 136 1.20 -4.17 -20.04
CA PRO A 136 0.31 -5.07 -20.75
C PRO A 136 0.81 -6.52 -20.85
N GLU A 137 2.10 -6.78 -20.61
CA GLU A 137 2.68 -8.12 -20.64
C GLU A 137 2.61 -8.81 -19.25
N TRP A 138 2.24 -8.08 -18.21
CA TRP A 138 2.10 -8.63 -16.86
C TRP A 138 0.62 -8.89 -16.50
N PRO A 139 0.28 -9.98 -15.79
CA PRO A 139 1.17 -11.08 -15.35
C PRO A 139 1.61 -11.97 -16.51
N GLU A 140 2.66 -12.77 -16.29
CA GLU A 140 3.09 -13.76 -17.29
C GLU A 140 1.92 -14.66 -17.69
N PRO A 141 1.77 -14.99 -19.00
CA PRO A 141 0.66 -15.80 -19.49
C PRO A 141 0.52 -17.11 -18.75
N GLN A 142 -0.70 -17.46 -18.39
CA GLN A 142 -1.05 -18.73 -17.77
C GLN A 142 -1.82 -19.62 -18.78
N GLU A 143 -1.73 -20.92 -18.65
CA GLU A 143 -2.48 -21.85 -19.54
C GLU A 143 -3.99 -21.62 -19.42
N GLY A 144 -4.63 -21.27 -20.51
CA GLY A 144 -6.08 -21.04 -20.57
C GLY A 144 -6.57 -19.77 -19.89
N ILE A 145 -5.66 -18.84 -19.57
CA ILE A 145 -5.99 -17.53 -18.99
C ILE A 145 -5.32 -16.45 -19.83
N THR A 146 -6.12 -15.52 -20.31
CA THR A 146 -5.68 -14.31 -21.00
C THR A 146 -5.79 -13.11 -20.06
N ARG A 147 -5.17 -12.02 -20.40
CA ARG A 147 -5.25 -10.77 -19.62
C ARG A 147 -6.70 -10.28 -19.43
N ASP A 148 -7.56 -10.46 -20.44
CA ASP A 148 -8.96 -10.04 -20.41
C ASP A 148 -9.84 -10.90 -19.50
N ASP A 149 -9.32 -12.02 -19.03
CA ASP A 149 -10.02 -12.89 -18.06
C ASP A 149 -9.90 -12.41 -16.62
N TYR A 150 -8.95 -11.51 -16.30
CA TYR A 150 -8.74 -11.04 -14.94
C TYR A 150 -9.77 -10.01 -14.51
N THR A 151 -10.31 -10.19 -13.31
CA THR A 151 -11.19 -9.23 -12.65
C THR A 151 -10.76 -9.00 -11.20
N PHE A 152 -10.95 -7.79 -10.71
CA PHE A 152 -10.52 -7.36 -9.37
C PHE A 152 -11.66 -6.66 -8.65
N ASP A 153 -12.07 -7.21 -7.51
CA ASP A 153 -12.99 -6.56 -6.59
C ASP A 153 -12.18 -6.07 -5.38
N VAL A 154 -12.11 -4.75 -5.19
CA VAL A 154 -11.40 -4.11 -4.07
C VAL A 154 -12.43 -3.64 -3.05
N LEU A 155 -12.40 -4.24 -1.87
CA LEU A 155 -13.24 -3.91 -0.74
C LEU A 155 -12.39 -3.23 0.32
N GLU A 156 -12.60 -1.94 0.53
CA GLU A 156 -11.84 -1.16 1.50
C GLU A 156 -12.74 -0.62 2.60
N GLY A 157 -12.36 -0.88 3.85
CA GLY A 157 -13.02 -0.36 5.03
C GLY A 157 -12.18 0.69 5.74
N ALA A 158 -12.85 1.70 6.32
CA ALA A 158 -12.25 2.67 7.21
C ALA A 158 -13.17 2.96 8.39
N SER A 159 -12.70 3.62 9.43
CA SER A 159 -13.58 4.18 10.46
C SER A 159 -14.20 5.47 9.95
N TYR A 160 -13.39 6.28 9.27
CA TYR A 160 -13.77 7.59 8.78
C TYR A 160 -13.40 7.78 7.30
N LEU A 161 -14.14 8.63 6.63
CA LEU A 161 -14.00 8.90 5.19
C LEU A 161 -12.63 9.52 4.82
N ASP A 162 -12.02 10.26 5.72
CA ASP A 162 -10.71 10.90 5.54
C ASP A 162 -9.51 9.97 5.78
N GLU A 163 -9.78 8.71 6.20
CA GLU A 163 -8.76 7.65 6.31
C GLU A 163 -8.54 6.90 4.99
N PHE A 164 -9.41 7.07 3.99
CA PHE A 164 -9.21 6.50 2.66
C PHE A 164 -8.08 7.24 1.94
N GLY A 165 -6.94 6.58 1.83
CA GLY A 165 -5.76 7.22 1.21
C GLY A 165 -5.79 7.24 -0.31
N TYR A 166 -6.60 6.37 -0.94
CA TYR A 166 -6.56 6.10 -2.38
C TYR A 166 -7.95 5.89 -3.00
N ASP A 167 -8.99 6.33 -2.33
CA ASP A 167 -10.37 6.18 -2.79
C ASP A 167 -10.64 6.91 -4.12
N GLU A 168 -10.05 8.07 -4.31
CA GLU A 168 -10.13 8.80 -5.58
C GLU A 168 -9.51 8.01 -6.72
N GLU A 169 -8.28 7.47 -6.52
CA GLU A 169 -7.58 6.67 -7.51
C GLU A 169 -8.33 5.38 -7.82
N LEU A 170 -8.76 4.64 -6.79
CA LEU A 170 -9.52 3.40 -6.96
C LEU A 170 -10.88 3.63 -7.62
N THR A 171 -11.55 4.73 -7.29
CA THR A 171 -12.82 5.14 -7.93
C THR A 171 -12.59 5.45 -9.41
N GLN A 172 -11.50 6.16 -9.73
CA GLN A 172 -11.16 6.47 -11.12
C GLN A 172 -10.85 5.19 -11.90
N ILE A 173 -10.00 4.31 -11.36
CA ILE A 173 -9.67 3.02 -11.98
C ILE A 173 -10.95 2.21 -12.26
N ALA A 174 -11.86 2.12 -11.28
CA ALA A 174 -13.12 1.38 -11.43
C ALA A 174 -14.08 2.01 -12.45
N ARG A 175 -13.98 3.33 -12.71
CA ARG A 175 -14.77 4.00 -13.76
C ARG A 175 -14.19 3.78 -15.15
N GLU A 176 -12.88 3.69 -15.26
CA GLU A 176 -12.16 3.56 -16.53
C GLU A 176 -12.03 2.11 -17.01
N HIS A 177 -12.17 1.14 -16.08
CA HIS A 177 -11.89 -0.27 -16.34
C HIS A 177 -12.97 -1.18 -15.76
N ASP A 178 -13.81 -1.74 -16.61
CA ASP A 178 -14.94 -2.62 -16.21
C ASP A 178 -14.50 -3.88 -15.45
N PHE A 179 -13.24 -4.29 -15.56
CA PHE A 179 -12.66 -5.43 -14.85
C PHE A 179 -12.24 -5.10 -13.40
N VAL A 180 -12.34 -3.84 -12.97
CA VAL A 180 -12.09 -3.41 -11.60
C VAL A 180 -13.37 -2.88 -10.97
N LYS A 181 -13.67 -3.31 -9.75
CA LYS A 181 -14.75 -2.75 -8.94
C LYS A 181 -14.19 -2.32 -7.59
N PHE A 182 -14.68 -1.20 -7.09
CA PHE A 182 -14.28 -0.64 -5.81
C PHE A 182 -15.47 -0.44 -4.89
N TYR A 183 -15.38 -0.97 -3.67
CA TYR A 183 -16.43 -0.98 -2.65
C TYR A 183 -15.89 -0.40 -1.34
N PRO A 184 -15.88 0.93 -1.17
CA PRO A 184 -15.52 1.56 0.08
C PRO A 184 -16.66 1.49 1.11
N SER A 185 -16.29 1.34 2.39
CA SER A 185 -17.26 1.29 3.50
C SER A 185 -16.71 1.96 4.75
N VAL A 186 -17.54 2.73 5.46
CA VAL A 186 -17.18 3.30 6.76
C VAL A 186 -17.89 2.57 7.90
N SER A 187 -17.17 2.31 8.98
CA SER A 187 -17.71 1.56 10.13
C SER A 187 -18.39 2.43 11.18
N ARG A 188 -18.30 3.77 11.07
CA ARG A 188 -18.88 4.74 12.00
C ARG A 188 -19.76 5.78 11.29
N PRO A 189 -20.76 5.36 10.50
CA PRO A 189 -21.48 6.23 9.57
C PRO A 189 -22.23 7.40 10.25
N THR A 190 -22.56 7.28 11.53
CA THR A 190 -23.33 8.30 12.28
C THR A 190 -22.47 9.36 12.95
N GLU A 191 -21.13 9.24 12.90
CA GLU A 191 -20.25 10.24 13.47
C GLU A 191 -20.06 11.41 12.48
N ALA A 192 -20.05 12.64 13.00
CA ALA A 192 -19.97 13.86 12.18
C ALA A 192 -18.74 13.93 11.26
N ARG A 193 -17.65 13.25 11.63
CA ARG A 193 -16.45 13.13 10.79
C ARG A 193 -16.74 12.41 9.47
N ASN A 194 -17.83 11.64 9.40
CA ASN A 194 -18.26 10.96 8.19
C ASN A 194 -19.35 11.71 7.39
N ASP A 195 -19.73 12.91 7.78
CA ASP A 195 -20.59 13.74 6.94
C ASP A 195 -19.79 14.30 5.75
N PRO A 196 -20.22 14.16 4.51
CA PRO A 196 -21.49 13.65 3.97
C PRO A 196 -21.38 12.23 3.35
N TRP A 197 -20.91 11.22 4.08
CA TRP A 197 -20.82 9.86 3.56
C TRP A 197 -22.17 9.33 3.07
N ALA A 198 -22.21 8.76 1.87
CA ALA A 198 -23.40 8.17 1.25
C ALA A 198 -23.12 6.77 0.66
N GLY A 199 -21.95 6.18 0.98
CA GLY A 199 -21.56 4.85 0.55
C GLY A 199 -22.02 3.73 1.48
N ALA A 200 -21.40 2.57 1.37
CA ALA A 200 -21.70 1.43 2.24
C ALA A 200 -21.32 1.70 3.70
N GLU A 201 -22.11 1.14 4.60
CA GLU A 201 -21.98 1.31 6.04
C GLU A 201 -21.69 -0.02 6.73
N GLY A 202 -20.75 -0.01 7.66
CA GLY A 202 -20.37 -1.18 8.46
C GLY A 202 -18.91 -1.60 8.25
N ARG A 203 -18.49 -2.62 9.01
CA ARG A 203 -17.14 -3.16 8.89
C ARG A 203 -17.03 -3.98 7.62
N ILE A 204 -16.02 -3.71 6.80
CA ILE A 204 -15.86 -4.34 5.49
C ILE A 204 -15.86 -5.87 5.53
N ASN A 205 -15.29 -6.48 6.56
CA ASN A 205 -15.27 -7.93 6.72
C ASN A 205 -16.67 -8.55 6.89
N THR A 206 -17.65 -7.78 7.33
CA THR A 206 -19.06 -8.22 7.45
C THR A 206 -19.86 -7.98 6.17
N LEU A 207 -19.32 -7.21 5.25
CA LEU A 207 -19.97 -6.84 3.99
C LEU A 207 -19.49 -7.67 2.80
N VAL A 208 -18.42 -8.46 2.96
CA VAL A 208 -17.82 -9.24 1.87
C VAL A 208 -18.87 -10.07 1.14
N GLU A 209 -19.74 -10.79 1.86
CA GLU A 209 -20.78 -11.65 1.27
C GLU A 209 -21.81 -10.89 0.41
N ASN A 210 -21.89 -9.57 0.53
CA ASN A 210 -22.81 -8.75 -0.27
C ASN A 210 -22.26 -8.45 -1.67
N TYR A 211 -20.94 -8.63 -1.88
CA TYR A 211 -20.23 -8.21 -3.08
C TYR A 211 -19.56 -9.35 -3.83
N VAL A 212 -19.52 -10.54 -3.25
CA VAL A 212 -18.78 -11.72 -3.75
C VAL A 212 -19.72 -12.88 -3.99
#